data_f049be1e04aaa9e216a9bcf8293386b0
#
_entry.id   f049be1e04aaa9e216a9bcf8293386b0
#
_cell.length_a   1.000
_cell.length_b   1.000
_cell.length_c   1.000
_cell.angle_alpha   90.00
_cell.angle_beta   90.00
_cell.angle_gamma   90.00
#
_symmetry.space_group_name_H-M   'P 1'
#
loop_
_entity.id
_entity.type
_entity.pdbx_description
1 polymer ?
#
loop_
_entity_poly.entity_id
_entity_poly.type
_entity_poly.pdbx_seq_one_letter_code
_entity_poly.pdbx_strand_id
1 'polypeptide(L)'
;ALPIYSVEEMIRSFGCEPSFKNYQGYPASVCVSINEEVVHGIPRKDRIIEEGDIVSLDTGVIYKGYQSDAARTHGVGEITEDARLLIERTRQSFFEGMKYAVAGNHLHDISGAIGDYAESFGYGVVRDLCGHGIGTHMHEDPEIPNYRKFRRGIKLRAGMTLAVEPMINLGTERVVW
;
A
#
# COMPACT_ATOMS: atom_id res chain seq x y z
N ALA A 1 -0.90 -9.03 20.25
CA ALA A 1 -1.75 -10.22 19.96
C ALA A 1 -3.22 -9.87 19.76
N LEU A 2 -3.70 -8.78 20.35
CA LEU A 2 -5.11 -8.31 20.25
C LEU A 2 -5.48 -7.71 18.88
N PRO A 3 -4.62 -6.92 18.19
CA PRO A 3 -5.02 -6.24 16.94
C PRO A 3 -5.42 -7.21 15.81
N ILE A 4 -4.77 -8.35 15.70
CA ILE A 4 -4.96 -9.30 14.59
C ILE A 4 -6.36 -9.94 14.63
N TYR A 5 -6.77 -10.41 15.79
CA TYR A 5 -8.12 -10.97 15.97
C TYR A 5 -9.19 -9.90 15.86
N SER A 6 -8.91 -8.69 16.38
CA SER A 6 -9.85 -7.56 16.32
C SER A 6 -10.11 -7.11 14.88
N VAL A 7 -9.11 -7.14 13.98
CA VAL A 7 -9.31 -6.77 12.57
C VAL A 7 -10.21 -7.79 11.87
N GLU A 8 -9.97 -9.09 12.05
CA GLU A 8 -10.82 -10.11 11.44
C GLU A 8 -12.25 -10.06 11.96
N GLU A 9 -12.42 -9.93 13.27
CA GLU A 9 -13.75 -9.80 13.91
C GLU A 9 -14.48 -8.54 13.40
N MET A 10 -13.75 -7.44 13.25
CA MET A 10 -14.30 -6.20 12.73
C MET A 10 -14.75 -6.36 11.27
N ILE A 11 -13.91 -6.93 10.39
CA ILE A 11 -14.28 -7.22 9.01
C ILE A 11 -15.55 -8.03 8.93
N ARG A 12 -15.62 -9.12 9.71
CA ARG A 12 -16.80 -10.02 9.74
C ARG A 12 -18.05 -9.35 10.32
N SER A 13 -17.88 -8.45 11.29
CA SER A 13 -19.00 -7.71 11.88
C SER A 13 -19.72 -6.79 10.89
N PHE A 14 -19.01 -6.35 9.86
CA PHE A 14 -19.58 -5.59 8.73
C PHE A 14 -20.19 -6.46 7.62
N GLY A 15 -20.26 -7.78 7.82
CA GLY A 15 -20.75 -8.70 6.80
C GLY A 15 -19.78 -8.89 5.63
N CYS A 16 -18.50 -8.60 5.86
CA CYS A 16 -17.42 -8.77 4.90
C CYS A 16 -16.59 -10.02 5.23
N GLU A 17 -15.78 -10.46 4.27
CA GLU A 17 -14.77 -11.50 4.46
C GLU A 17 -13.36 -10.90 4.36
N PRO A 18 -12.37 -11.36 5.16
CA PRO A 18 -10.99 -10.91 5.02
C PRO A 18 -10.38 -11.43 3.71
N SER A 19 -9.87 -10.52 2.89
CA SER A 19 -9.28 -10.85 1.59
C SER A 19 -7.94 -11.55 1.69
N PHE A 20 -7.10 -11.14 2.66
CA PHE A 20 -5.71 -11.63 2.73
C PHE A 20 -5.59 -13.00 3.35
N LYS A 21 -6.49 -13.37 4.27
CA LYS A 21 -6.42 -14.65 4.96
C LYS A 21 -6.55 -15.82 4.00
N ASN A 22 -5.53 -16.67 3.98
CA ASN A 22 -5.37 -17.82 3.06
C ASN A 22 -5.12 -17.44 1.58
N TYR A 23 -5.06 -16.15 1.25
CA TYR A 23 -4.67 -15.73 -0.09
C TYR A 23 -3.20 -16.06 -0.33
N GLN A 24 -2.91 -16.91 -1.32
CA GLN A 24 -1.55 -17.41 -1.62
C GLN A 24 -0.80 -17.95 -0.38
N GLY A 25 -1.54 -18.48 0.61
CA GLY A 25 -0.97 -19.04 1.84
C GLY A 25 -0.71 -18.01 2.94
N TYR A 26 -1.10 -16.74 2.79
CA TYR A 26 -0.93 -15.73 3.82
C TYR A 26 -1.78 -16.06 5.08
N PRO A 27 -1.20 -16.07 6.30
CA PRO A 27 -1.86 -16.67 7.47
C PRO A 27 -2.82 -15.71 8.22
N ALA A 28 -2.86 -14.42 7.89
CA ALA A 28 -3.57 -13.41 8.68
C ALA A 28 -4.53 -12.57 7.83
N SER A 29 -5.38 -11.81 8.50
CA SER A 29 -6.34 -10.90 7.86
C SER A 29 -5.80 -9.48 7.66
N VAL A 30 -4.60 -9.20 8.15
CA VAL A 30 -3.91 -7.92 8.08
C VAL A 30 -2.41 -8.15 7.96
N CYS A 31 -1.73 -7.38 7.13
CA CYS A 31 -0.28 -7.27 7.15
C CYS A 31 0.12 -6.22 8.18
N VAL A 32 1.16 -6.51 8.97
CA VAL A 32 1.71 -5.61 9.97
C VAL A 32 3.20 -5.50 9.70
N SER A 33 3.59 -4.48 8.95
CA SER A 33 4.99 -4.25 8.57
C SER A 33 5.58 -3.17 9.45
N ILE A 34 6.70 -3.46 10.12
CA ILE A 34 7.31 -2.59 11.13
C ILE A 34 8.67 -2.12 10.61
N ASN A 35 8.90 -0.81 10.62
CA ASN A 35 10.15 -0.13 10.27
C ASN A 35 10.66 -0.51 8.87
N GLU A 36 11.72 -1.33 8.78
CA GLU A 36 12.34 -1.78 7.53
C GLU A 36 11.49 -2.79 6.73
N GLU A 37 10.44 -3.35 7.32
CA GLU A 37 9.52 -4.22 6.60
C GLU A 37 8.65 -3.38 5.66
N VAL A 38 8.91 -3.46 4.35
CA VAL A 38 8.22 -2.62 3.36
C VAL A 38 6.75 -3.00 3.23
N VAL A 39 6.46 -4.31 3.06
CA VAL A 39 5.11 -4.88 2.91
C VAL A 39 5.05 -6.31 3.45
N HIS A 40 3.83 -6.85 3.53
CA HIS A 40 3.53 -8.26 3.80
C HIS A 40 4.05 -8.78 5.15
N GLY A 41 4.34 -7.89 6.09
CA GLY A 41 4.75 -8.29 7.43
C GLY A 41 3.73 -9.22 8.07
N ILE A 42 4.16 -10.44 8.45
CA ILE A 42 3.28 -11.41 9.10
C ILE A 42 3.18 -11.05 10.58
N PRO A 43 1.97 -10.75 11.09
CA PRO A 43 1.80 -10.42 12.48
C PRO A 43 2.14 -11.62 13.38
N ARG A 44 3.04 -11.41 14.35
CA ARG A 44 3.54 -12.44 15.27
C ARG A 44 3.38 -12.01 16.72
N LYS A 45 3.19 -12.98 17.61
CA LYS A 45 3.03 -12.71 19.06
C LYS A 45 4.33 -12.29 19.75
N ASP A 46 5.46 -12.68 19.18
CA ASP A 46 6.80 -12.38 19.68
C ASP A 46 7.34 -11.04 19.17
N ARG A 47 6.67 -10.40 18.21
CA ARG A 47 7.02 -9.06 17.75
C ARG A 47 6.18 -8.02 18.52
N ILE A 48 6.83 -7.31 19.42
CA ILE A 48 6.22 -6.23 20.20
C ILE A 48 6.50 -4.91 19.49
N ILE A 49 5.46 -4.11 19.33
CA ILE A 49 5.56 -2.75 18.80
C ILE A 49 6.05 -1.86 19.93
N GLU A 50 7.08 -1.07 19.67
CA GLU A 50 7.73 -0.21 20.65
C GLU A 50 7.56 1.27 20.28
N GLU A 51 7.77 2.15 21.23
CA GLU A 51 7.79 3.60 20.99
C GLU A 51 8.93 3.94 20.03
N GLY A 52 8.65 4.78 19.04
CA GLY A 52 9.58 5.12 17.97
C GLY A 52 9.40 4.30 16.69
N ASP A 53 8.67 3.18 16.74
CA ASP A 53 8.37 2.39 15.54
C ASP A 53 7.45 3.14 14.58
N ILE A 54 7.60 2.85 13.30
CA ILE A 54 6.56 3.09 12.29
C ILE A 54 5.93 1.76 11.90
N VAL A 55 4.61 1.73 11.83
CA VAL A 55 3.85 0.51 11.56
C VAL A 55 2.91 0.72 10.40
N SER A 56 3.12 -0.03 9.33
CA SER A 56 2.21 -0.10 8.19
C SER A 56 1.20 -1.22 8.40
N LEU A 57 -0.07 -0.85 8.43
CA LEU A 57 -1.19 -1.77 8.49
C LEU A 57 -1.84 -1.81 7.11
N ASP A 58 -1.96 -3.01 6.57
CA ASP A 58 -2.54 -3.24 5.26
C ASP A 58 -3.57 -4.36 5.36
N THR A 59 -4.78 -4.11 4.86
CA THR A 59 -5.89 -5.04 4.94
C THR A 59 -6.84 -4.91 3.77
N GLY A 60 -7.32 -6.05 3.30
CA GLY A 60 -8.34 -6.12 2.27
C GLY A 60 -9.62 -6.79 2.78
N VAL A 61 -10.74 -6.43 2.19
CA VAL A 61 -12.02 -7.06 2.47
C VAL A 61 -12.73 -7.48 1.19
N ILE A 62 -13.52 -8.55 1.30
CA ILE A 62 -14.46 -8.98 0.26
C ILE A 62 -15.86 -8.60 0.70
N TYR A 63 -16.54 -7.80 -0.12
CA TYR A 63 -17.93 -7.45 0.09
C TYR A 63 -18.75 -7.74 -1.17
N LYS A 64 -19.73 -8.63 -1.05
CA LYS A 64 -20.59 -9.03 -2.18
C LYS A 64 -19.80 -9.51 -3.42
N GLY A 65 -18.68 -10.21 -3.18
CA GLY A 65 -17.82 -10.74 -4.24
C GLY A 65 -16.83 -9.75 -4.84
N TYR A 66 -16.76 -8.51 -4.33
CA TYR A 66 -15.77 -7.53 -4.75
C TYR A 66 -14.72 -7.31 -3.66
N GLN A 67 -13.49 -7.14 -4.10
CA GLN A 67 -12.31 -6.91 -3.27
C GLN A 67 -12.08 -5.41 -3.04
N SER A 68 -11.54 -5.07 -1.88
CA SER A 68 -10.93 -3.77 -1.62
C SER A 68 -9.60 -3.95 -0.90
N ASP A 69 -8.74 -2.96 -1.01
CA ASP A 69 -7.41 -2.95 -0.45
C ASP A 69 -7.10 -1.58 0.15
N ALA A 70 -6.51 -1.54 1.34
CA ALA A 70 -6.21 -0.28 2.02
C ALA A 70 -5.05 -0.42 3.00
N ALA A 71 -4.04 0.41 2.82
CA ALA A 71 -2.89 0.50 3.71
C ALA A 71 -2.75 1.88 4.36
N ARG A 72 -2.21 1.90 5.59
CA ARG A 72 -1.84 3.13 6.31
C ARG A 72 -0.64 2.87 7.20
N THR A 73 0.27 3.86 7.24
CA THR A 73 1.43 3.84 8.15
C THR A 73 1.20 4.81 9.30
N HIS A 74 1.51 4.36 10.51
CA HIS A 74 1.36 5.09 11.76
C HIS A 74 2.67 5.11 12.52
N GLY A 75 3.00 6.25 13.14
CA GLY A 75 4.06 6.32 14.16
C GLY A 75 3.54 5.86 15.52
N VAL A 76 4.37 5.22 16.31
CA VAL A 76 4.07 4.77 17.67
C VAL A 76 4.75 5.70 18.67
N GLY A 77 3.97 6.43 19.43
CA GLY A 77 4.50 7.45 20.35
C GLY A 77 5.28 8.55 19.61
N GLU A 78 6.44 8.91 20.14
CA GLU A 78 7.34 9.88 19.49
C GLU A 78 8.25 9.17 18.49
N ILE A 79 8.15 9.53 17.22
CA ILE A 79 8.98 9.02 16.11
C ILE A 79 9.98 10.08 15.67
N THR A 80 11.03 9.66 14.96
CA THR A 80 12.01 10.60 14.40
C THR A 80 11.37 11.52 13.35
N GLU A 81 11.95 12.69 13.16
CA GLU A 81 11.49 13.65 12.14
C GLU A 81 11.59 13.06 10.74
N ASP A 82 12.62 12.28 10.44
CA ASP A 82 12.77 11.60 9.14
C ASP A 82 11.64 10.59 8.91
N ALA A 83 11.27 9.80 9.92
CA ALA A 83 10.16 8.87 9.85
C ALA A 83 8.81 9.59 9.66
N ARG A 84 8.60 10.68 10.40
CA ARG A 84 7.40 11.52 10.27
C ARG A 84 7.27 12.08 8.85
N LEU A 85 8.35 12.63 8.32
CA LEU A 85 8.40 13.17 6.97
C LEU A 85 8.23 12.09 5.90
N LEU A 86 8.80 10.89 6.10
CA LEU A 86 8.60 9.76 5.19
C LEU A 86 7.12 9.40 5.09
N ILE A 87 6.44 9.23 6.22
CA ILE A 87 4.99 8.91 6.27
C ILE A 87 4.18 9.99 5.54
N GLU A 88 4.42 11.27 5.88
CA GLU A 88 3.69 12.40 5.32
C GLU A 88 3.90 12.52 3.80
N ARG A 89 5.14 12.44 3.34
CA ARG A 89 5.49 12.57 1.92
C ARG A 89 5.05 11.37 1.10
N THR A 90 5.11 10.15 1.66
CA THR A 90 4.53 8.95 1.03
C THR A 90 3.02 9.12 0.84
N ARG A 91 2.32 9.55 1.89
CA ARG A 91 0.89 9.87 1.79
C ARG A 91 0.62 10.96 0.75
N GLN A 92 1.41 12.02 0.73
CA GLN A 92 1.22 13.11 -0.23
C GLN A 92 1.51 12.66 -1.66
N SER A 93 2.51 11.79 -1.89
CA SER A 93 2.80 11.25 -3.22
C SER A 93 1.60 10.54 -3.82
N PHE A 94 0.85 9.78 -3.02
CA PHE A 94 -0.42 9.19 -3.45
C PHE A 94 -1.40 10.27 -3.95
N PHE A 95 -1.60 11.35 -3.21
CA PHE A 95 -2.51 12.42 -3.63
C PHE A 95 -2.01 13.19 -4.85
N GLU A 96 -0.70 13.32 -5.04
CA GLU A 96 -0.13 13.86 -6.27
C GLU A 96 -0.50 12.98 -7.47
N GLY A 97 -0.38 11.64 -7.34
CA GLY A 97 -0.82 10.70 -8.35
C GLY A 97 -2.32 10.77 -8.63
N MET A 98 -3.15 10.89 -7.59
CA MET A 98 -4.60 10.93 -7.74
C MET A 98 -5.12 12.12 -8.55
N LYS A 99 -4.36 13.20 -8.68
CA LYS A 99 -4.69 14.31 -9.58
C LYS A 99 -4.81 13.86 -11.05
N TYR A 100 -4.13 12.78 -11.40
CA TYR A 100 -4.11 12.19 -12.75
C TYR A 100 -5.04 10.99 -12.90
N ALA A 101 -5.69 10.53 -11.85
CA ALA A 101 -6.64 9.42 -11.87
C ALA A 101 -8.00 9.84 -12.49
N VAL A 102 -7.95 10.36 -13.71
CA VAL A 102 -9.08 10.90 -14.44
C VAL A 102 -9.23 10.16 -15.76
N ALA A 103 -10.48 9.81 -16.12
CA ALA A 103 -10.76 9.18 -17.41
C ALA A 103 -10.21 10.01 -18.58
N GLY A 104 -9.47 9.35 -19.47
CA GLY A 104 -8.79 10.00 -20.59
C GLY A 104 -7.29 10.20 -20.39
N ASN A 105 -6.80 10.30 -19.15
CA ASN A 105 -5.37 10.27 -18.84
C ASN A 105 -4.82 8.85 -19.02
N HIS A 106 -3.54 8.67 -18.80
CA HIS A 106 -2.90 7.37 -18.89
C HIS A 106 -2.41 6.89 -17.53
N LEU A 107 -2.33 5.58 -17.35
CA LEU A 107 -1.94 4.96 -16.08
C LEU A 107 -0.62 5.50 -15.54
N HIS A 108 0.39 5.61 -16.38
CA HIS A 108 1.71 6.06 -15.94
C HIS A 108 1.81 7.58 -15.73
N ASP A 109 0.77 8.34 -15.99
CA ASP A 109 0.67 9.73 -15.53
C ASP A 109 0.51 9.75 -14.00
N ILE A 110 -0.25 8.78 -13.44
CA ILE A 110 -0.33 8.53 -11.99
C ILE A 110 1.04 8.12 -11.45
N SER A 111 1.62 7.06 -12.03
CA SER A 111 2.92 6.51 -11.63
C SER A 111 4.04 7.56 -11.62
N GLY A 112 4.10 8.38 -12.67
CA GLY A 112 5.10 9.43 -12.79
C GLY A 112 4.94 10.52 -11.73
N ALA A 113 3.71 10.95 -11.45
CA ALA A 113 3.46 11.97 -10.43
C ALA A 113 3.83 11.49 -9.02
N ILE A 114 3.56 10.23 -8.69
CA ILE A 114 3.97 9.61 -7.42
C ILE A 114 5.50 9.60 -7.31
N GLY A 115 6.17 9.02 -8.31
CA GLY A 115 7.62 8.86 -8.29
C GLY A 115 8.35 10.19 -8.26
N ASP A 116 8.01 11.11 -9.17
CA ASP A 116 8.65 12.43 -9.25
C ASP A 116 8.53 13.19 -7.93
N TYR A 117 7.37 13.11 -7.25
CA TYR A 117 7.17 13.75 -5.97
C TYR A 117 8.07 13.13 -4.89
N ALA A 118 8.08 11.81 -4.74
CA ALA A 118 8.87 11.13 -3.72
C ALA A 118 10.39 11.29 -3.97
N GLU A 119 10.83 11.10 -5.23
CA GLU A 119 12.24 11.24 -5.64
C GLU A 119 12.75 12.69 -5.47
N SER A 120 11.89 13.71 -5.53
CA SER A 120 12.28 15.11 -5.30
C SER A 120 12.81 15.38 -3.88
N PHE A 121 12.51 14.49 -2.93
CA PHE A 121 13.03 14.54 -1.55
C PHE A 121 14.22 13.59 -1.34
N GLY A 122 14.71 12.93 -2.38
CA GLY A 122 15.81 11.97 -2.31
C GLY A 122 15.37 10.58 -1.79
N TYR A 123 14.08 10.27 -1.80
CA TYR A 123 13.58 8.97 -1.38
C TYR A 123 13.70 7.93 -2.48
N GLY A 124 13.89 6.66 -2.08
CA GLY A 124 13.85 5.53 -2.97
C GLY A 124 12.42 5.04 -3.21
N VAL A 125 12.01 4.99 -4.47
CA VAL A 125 10.71 4.42 -4.87
C VAL A 125 10.90 2.96 -5.22
N VAL A 126 10.29 2.06 -4.47
CA VAL A 126 10.40 0.61 -4.68
C VAL A 126 9.94 0.23 -6.09
N ARG A 127 10.73 -0.62 -6.78
CA ARG A 127 10.50 -1.01 -8.17
C ARG A 127 10.08 -2.47 -8.35
N ASP A 128 10.37 -3.31 -7.38
CA ASP A 128 10.09 -4.75 -7.42
C ASP A 128 8.63 -5.08 -7.08
N LEU A 129 7.92 -4.10 -6.56
CA LEU A 129 6.52 -4.18 -6.16
C LEU A 129 5.72 -3.03 -6.79
N CYS A 130 4.45 -3.25 -7.01
CA CYS A 130 3.57 -2.26 -7.64
C CYS A 130 2.12 -2.42 -7.15
N GLY A 131 1.32 -1.40 -7.34
CA GLY A 131 -0.12 -1.49 -7.25
C GLY A 131 -0.73 -2.27 -8.41
N HIS A 132 -2.03 -2.44 -8.40
CA HIS A 132 -2.72 -3.33 -9.34
C HIS A 132 -4.17 -2.91 -9.61
N GLY A 133 -4.76 -3.45 -10.65
CA GLY A 133 -6.20 -3.47 -10.81
C GLY A 133 -6.82 -4.33 -9.69
N ILE A 134 -8.05 -4.02 -9.30
CA ILE A 134 -8.77 -4.76 -8.25
C ILE A 134 -10.26 -4.80 -8.58
N GLY A 135 -10.91 -5.93 -8.31
CA GLY A 135 -12.34 -6.08 -8.62
C GLY A 135 -12.89 -7.33 -8.00
N THR A 136 -13.22 -8.34 -8.79
CA THR A 136 -13.65 -9.65 -8.30
C THR A 136 -12.46 -10.51 -7.83
N HIS A 137 -11.25 -10.18 -8.28
CA HIS A 137 -10.01 -10.76 -7.78
C HIS A 137 -9.20 -9.70 -7.06
N MET A 138 -8.35 -10.13 -6.13
CA MET A 138 -7.46 -9.26 -5.36
C MET A 138 -6.50 -8.52 -6.30
N HIS A 139 -5.83 -9.27 -7.16
CA HIS A 139 -4.91 -8.73 -8.15
C HIS A 139 -5.48 -8.95 -9.56
N GLU A 140 -5.76 -7.85 -10.24
CA GLU A 140 -6.19 -7.81 -11.63
C GLU A 140 -5.25 -6.89 -12.43
N ASP A 141 -5.24 -7.03 -13.74
CA ASP A 141 -4.58 -6.05 -14.60
C ASP A 141 -5.24 -4.66 -14.47
N PRO A 142 -4.48 -3.58 -14.62
CA PRO A 142 -3.05 -3.50 -14.93
C PRO A 142 -2.17 -3.47 -13.68
N GLU A 143 -0.87 -3.78 -13.83
CA GLU A 143 0.16 -3.40 -12.85
C GLU A 143 0.33 -1.88 -12.82
N ILE A 144 0.46 -1.32 -11.62
CA ILE A 144 0.55 0.13 -11.40
C ILE A 144 1.87 0.47 -10.68
N PRO A 145 2.97 0.63 -11.41
CA PRO A 145 4.24 1.04 -10.79
C PRO A 145 4.13 2.45 -10.17
N ASN A 146 4.92 2.71 -9.13
CA ASN A 146 4.91 3.99 -8.43
C ASN A 146 6.03 4.93 -8.90
N TYR A 147 6.62 4.67 -10.05
CA TYR A 147 7.72 5.45 -10.65
C TYR A 147 7.47 5.72 -12.12
N ARG A 148 8.16 6.74 -12.65
CA ARG A 148 8.01 7.16 -14.05
C ARG A 148 8.46 6.07 -15.02
N LYS A 149 7.58 5.72 -15.95
CA LYS A 149 7.86 4.83 -17.10
C LYS A 149 8.04 5.64 -18.37
N PHE A 150 8.80 5.10 -19.29
CA PHE A 150 8.99 5.72 -20.61
C PHE A 150 7.67 5.78 -21.42
N ARG A 151 6.89 4.70 -21.38
CA ARG A 151 5.56 4.64 -22.04
C ARG A 151 4.49 5.10 -21.07
N ARG A 152 3.44 5.75 -21.57
CA ARG A 152 2.35 6.26 -20.73
C ARG A 152 1.41 5.19 -20.17
N GLY A 153 1.51 3.93 -20.65
CA GLY A 153 0.62 2.85 -20.23
C GLY A 153 -0.79 2.95 -20.86
N ILE A 154 -1.71 2.17 -20.32
CA ILE A 154 -3.10 2.14 -20.80
C ILE A 154 -3.81 3.47 -20.53
N LYS A 155 -4.84 3.75 -21.31
CA LYS A 155 -5.72 4.90 -21.09
C LYS A 155 -6.73 4.58 -19.99
N LEU A 156 -6.86 5.47 -19.02
CA LEU A 156 -7.83 5.35 -17.94
C LEU A 156 -9.26 5.54 -18.49
N ARG A 157 -10.17 4.72 -17.96
CA ARG A 157 -11.59 4.75 -18.31
C ARG A 157 -12.44 4.83 -17.04
N ALA A 158 -13.60 5.46 -17.13
CA ALA A 158 -14.57 5.44 -16.06
C ALA A 158 -14.98 4.00 -15.71
N GLY A 159 -15.10 3.71 -14.42
CA GLY A 159 -15.43 2.38 -13.91
C GLY A 159 -14.23 1.48 -13.62
N MET A 160 -12.99 1.89 -13.94
CA MET A 160 -11.79 1.18 -13.48
C MET A 160 -11.63 1.32 -11.98
N THR A 161 -11.29 0.24 -11.32
CA THR A 161 -10.92 0.18 -9.90
C THR A 161 -9.46 -0.22 -9.77
N LEU A 162 -8.69 0.55 -9.01
CA LEU A 162 -7.25 0.46 -8.96
C LEU A 162 -6.78 0.55 -7.50
N ALA A 163 -5.90 -0.35 -7.08
CA ALA A 163 -5.12 -0.24 -5.86
C ALA A 163 -3.80 0.47 -6.20
N VAL A 164 -3.65 1.69 -5.71
CA VAL A 164 -2.46 2.52 -5.94
C VAL A 164 -1.68 2.61 -4.63
N GLU A 165 -0.49 2.05 -4.62
CA GLU A 165 0.22 1.69 -3.39
C GLU A 165 1.67 2.20 -3.41
N PRO A 166 1.92 3.48 -3.14
CA PRO A 166 3.28 4.00 -3.04
C PRO A 166 4.08 3.31 -1.93
N MET A 167 5.17 2.64 -2.31
CA MET A 167 6.14 2.03 -1.39
C MET A 167 7.45 2.82 -1.50
N ILE A 168 7.76 3.56 -0.43
CA ILE A 168 8.81 4.58 -0.43
C ILE A 168 9.77 4.33 0.74
N ASN A 169 11.06 4.29 0.43
CA ASN A 169 12.12 4.10 1.40
C ASN A 169 12.90 5.41 1.64
N LEU A 170 13.46 5.58 2.83
CA LEU A 170 14.35 6.72 3.15
C LEU A 170 15.61 6.76 2.28
N GLY A 171 16.13 5.62 1.89
CA GLY A 171 17.39 5.50 1.14
C GLY A 171 17.19 5.00 -0.28
N THR A 172 17.52 3.74 -0.50
CA THR A 172 17.50 3.12 -1.82
C THR A 172 16.12 2.56 -2.19
N GLU A 173 15.86 2.44 -3.49
CA GLU A 173 14.67 1.76 -4.02
C GLU A 173 14.69 0.22 -3.86
N ARG A 174 15.83 -0.33 -3.40
CA ARG A 174 16.03 -1.77 -3.31
C ARG A 174 15.32 -2.38 -2.12
N VAL A 175 14.80 -3.58 -2.32
CA VAL A 175 14.24 -4.44 -1.28
C VAL A 175 15.01 -5.78 -1.25
N VAL A 176 14.96 -6.47 -0.12
CA VAL A 176 15.48 -7.83 0.06
C VAL A 176 14.34 -8.73 0.51
N TRP A 177 14.39 -10.00 0.08
CA TRP A 177 13.37 -11.01 0.38
C TRP A 177 13.84 -11.98 1.45
#